data_c96315964d821e946f90d009272d51bc
#
_entry.id   c96315964d821e946f90d009272d51bc
#
_cell.length_a   1.000
_cell.length_b   1.000
_cell.length_c   1.000
_cell.angle_alpha   90.00
_cell.angle_beta   90.00
_cell.angle_gamma   90.00
#
_symmetry.space_group_name_H-M   'P 1'
#
loop_
_entity.id
_entity.type
_entity.pdbx_description
1 polymer ?
#
loop_
_entity_poly.entity_id
_entity_poly.type
_entity_poly.pdbx_seq_one_letter_code
_entity_poly.pdbx_strand_id
1 'polypeptide(L)' 'MNYLYYDYQTGEHCYVNADSKDSADRIAYFYFSEPEFICIDDDDTAEMNGYDTY' A
#
# COMPACT_ATOMS: atom_id res chain seq x y z
N MET A 1 3.64 4.26 -9.01
CA MET A 1 2.23 3.89 -8.86
C MET A 1 1.91 3.69 -7.40
N ASN A 2 0.69 3.99 -7.00
CA ASN A 2 0.27 3.90 -5.61
C ASN A 2 -0.48 2.59 -5.39
N TYR A 3 0.19 1.63 -4.79
CA TYR A 3 -0.38 0.32 -4.49
C TYR A 3 -1.03 0.37 -3.12
N LEU A 4 -2.33 0.09 -3.05
CA LEU A 4 -3.08 0.10 -1.80
C LEU A 4 -3.04 -1.28 -1.16
N TYR A 5 -2.67 -1.30 0.12
CA TYR A 5 -2.65 -2.51 0.94
C TYR A 5 -3.48 -2.33 2.19
N TYR A 6 -4.03 -3.44 2.65
CA TYR A 6 -4.66 -3.53 3.97
C TYR A 6 -3.86 -4.51 4.81
N ASP A 7 -3.45 -4.09 6.00
CA ASP A 7 -2.72 -4.96 6.92
C ASP A 7 -3.67 -5.54 7.96
N TYR A 8 -3.84 -6.85 7.94
CA TYR A 8 -4.74 -7.55 8.86
C TYR A 8 -4.20 -7.58 10.30
N GLN A 9 -2.91 -7.38 10.47
CA GLN A 9 -2.31 -7.34 11.81
C GLN A 9 -2.70 -6.08 12.56
N THR A 10 -2.70 -4.93 11.90
CA THR A 10 -3.00 -3.63 12.51
C THR A 10 -4.40 -3.13 12.22
N GLY A 11 -5.05 -3.65 11.17
CA GLY A 11 -6.34 -3.16 10.71
C GLY A 11 -6.24 -1.82 9.97
N GLU A 12 -5.09 -1.47 9.45
CA GLU A 12 -4.86 -0.20 8.78
C GLU A 12 -4.59 -0.38 7.30
N HIS A 13 -4.96 0.66 6.53
CA HIS A 13 -4.59 0.76 5.12
C HIS A 13 -3.29 1.54 4.99
N CYS A 14 -2.54 1.24 3.93
CA CYS A 14 -1.38 2.03 3.56
C CYS A 14 -1.18 2.01 2.05
N TYR A 15 -0.42 2.98 1.56
CA TYR A 15 0.02 2.99 0.18
C TYR A 15 1.50 2.65 0.12
N VAL A 16 1.89 1.96 -0.94
CA VAL A 16 3.28 1.74 -1.28
C VAL A 16 3.51 2.33 -2.67
N ASN A 17 4.46 3.26 -2.77
CA ASN A 17 4.84 3.83 -4.05
C ASN A 17 5.97 3.01 -4.64
N ALA A 18 5.71 2.37 -5.77
CA ALA A 18 6.68 1.50 -6.43
C ALA A 18 6.43 1.45 -7.93
N ASP A 19 7.41 0.95 -8.66
CA ASP A 19 7.32 0.83 -10.12
C ASP A 19 6.60 -0.44 -10.57
N SER A 20 6.54 -1.45 -9.70
CA SER A 20 5.90 -2.73 -10.02
C SER A 20 5.26 -3.31 -8.78
N LYS A 21 4.35 -4.26 -9.00
CA LYS A 21 3.70 -4.97 -7.91
C LYS A 21 4.69 -5.79 -7.08
N ASP A 22 5.67 -6.41 -7.75
CA ASP A 22 6.70 -7.18 -7.04
C ASP A 22 7.48 -6.31 -6.08
N SER A 23 7.89 -5.12 -6.51
CA SER A 23 8.58 -4.16 -5.65
C SER A 23 7.67 -3.68 -4.52
N ALA A 24 6.40 -3.40 -4.84
CA ALA A 24 5.43 -2.97 -3.84
C ALA A 24 5.22 -4.05 -2.77
N ASP A 25 5.09 -5.30 -3.18
CA ASP A 25 4.91 -6.41 -2.24
C ASP A 25 6.11 -6.54 -1.30
N ARG A 26 7.32 -6.41 -1.81
CA ARG A 26 8.54 -6.47 -0.97
C ARG A 26 8.55 -5.39 0.08
N ILE A 27 8.18 -4.18 -0.29
CA ILE A 27 8.11 -3.06 0.65
C ILE A 27 7.01 -3.31 1.68
N ALA A 28 5.83 -3.74 1.23
CA ALA A 28 4.72 -4.01 2.12
C ALA A 28 5.06 -5.07 3.16
N TYR A 29 5.67 -6.19 2.73
CA TYR A 29 6.08 -7.25 3.65
C TYR A 29 7.27 -6.90 4.53
N PHE A 30 8.01 -5.86 4.17
CA PHE A 30 9.06 -5.34 5.03
C PHE A 30 8.47 -4.59 6.23
N TYR A 31 7.44 -3.80 6.00
CA TYR A 31 6.85 -2.94 7.04
C TYR A 31 5.69 -3.59 7.79
N PHE A 32 5.00 -4.54 7.19
CA PHE A 32 3.78 -5.12 7.75
C PHE A 32 3.86 -6.63 7.78
N SER A 33 3.14 -7.23 8.74
CA SER A 33 3.15 -8.68 8.93
C SER A 33 2.18 -9.41 7.99
N GLU A 34 1.01 -8.83 7.76
CA GLU A 34 -0.04 -9.48 6.97
C GLU A 34 -0.68 -8.51 5.98
N PRO A 35 0.13 -7.89 5.09
CA PRO A 35 -0.42 -6.97 4.10
C PRO A 35 -1.11 -7.72 2.97
N GLU A 36 -2.26 -7.22 2.55
CA GLU A 36 -2.97 -7.74 1.39
C GLU A 36 -3.15 -6.62 0.37
N PHE A 37 -2.77 -6.91 -0.86
CA PHE A 37 -2.96 -5.98 -1.97
C PHE A 37 -4.44 -5.81 -2.29
N ILE A 38 -4.89 -4.56 -2.45
CA ILE A 38 -6.28 -4.23 -2.79
C ILE A 38 -6.37 -3.73 -4.23
N CYS A 39 -5.71 -2.65 -4.55
CA CYS A 39 -5.78 -2.04 -5.89
C CYS A 39 -4.65 -1.03 -6.08
N ILE A 40 -4.57 -0.50 -7.30
CA ILE A 40 -3.68 0.62 -7.61
C ILE A 40 -4.56 1.86 -7.75
N ASP A 41 -4.24 2.91 -7.01
CA ASP A 41 -4.94 4.18 -7.05
C ASP A 41 -4.08 5.26 -7.71
N ASP A 42 -4.72 6.20 -8.39
CA ASP A 42 -4.02 7.37 -8.91
C ASP A 42 -3.64 8.32 -7.77
N ASP A 43 -2.81 9.33 -8.10
CA ASP A 43 -2.30 10.25 -7.09
C ASP A 43 -3.41 11.04 -6.42
N ASP A 44 -4.43 11.45 -7.16
CA ASP A 44 -5.54 12.21 -6.60
C ASP A 44 -6.35 11.38 -5.61
N THR A 45 -6.65 10.14 -5.95
CA THR A 45 -7.38 9.22 -5.07
C THR A 45 -6.57 8.91 -3.82
N ALA A 46 -5.27 8.64 -3.99
CA ALA A 46 -4.39 8.35 -2.87
C ALA A 46 -4.30 9.54 -1.91
N GLU A 47 -4.21 10.76 -2.44
CA GLU A 47 -4.19 11.97 -1.62
C GLU A 47 -5.51 12.15 -0.85
N MET A 48 -6.64 11.91 -1.50
CA MET A 48 -7.95 12.01 -0.87
C MET A 48 -8.12 11.02 0.27
N ASN A 49 -7.61 9.81 0.12
CA ASN A 49 -7.70 8.78 1.17
C ASN A 49 -6.81 9.10 2.37
N GLY A 50 -5.66 9.74 2.15
CA GLY A 50 -4.81 10.23 3.22
C GLY A 50 -4.10 9.15 4.03
N TYR A 51 -3.97 7.93 3.52
CA TYR A 51 -3.22 6.88 4.21
C TYR A 51 -1.72 7.13 4.11
N ASP A 52 -0.96 6.58 5.06
CA ASP A 52 0.49 6.67 5.03
C ASP A 52 1.04 6.02 3.76
N THR A 53 2.09 6.61 3.20
CA THR A 53 2.76 6.11 1.99
C THR A 53 4.18 5.67 2.32
N TYR A 54 4.55 4.50 1.81
CA TYR A 54 5.88 3.90 2.03
C TYR A 54 6.69 3.81 0.75
#